data_ba8a9ba792d5bcea489c79593bfedcbb
#
_entry.id   ba8a9ba792d5bcea489c79593bfedcbb
#
_cell.length_a   1.000
_cell.length_b   1.000
_cell.length_c   1.000
_cell.angle_alpha   90.00
_cell.angle_beta   90.00
_cell.angle_gamma   90.00
#
_symmetry.space_group_name_H-M   'P 1'
#
loop_
_entity.id
_entity.type
_entity.pdbx_description
1 polymer ?
#
loop_
_entity_poly.entity_id
_entity_poly.type
_entity_poly.pdbx_seq_one_letter_code
_entity_poly.pdbx_strand_id
1 'polypeptide(L)'
;NSYLAVARGSDNEAMMAIIEYKGNGDAKPVVLVGKGLTFDSGGISIKPADGMDEMKYDMGGAASVLGTMHALAQLQLPINVIGVLAGCENMPGGNAYRPGDILTTMSGQTVEVLNTDAEGRLVLCDALTYVDRYDPETVIDVATLTGACIIALGHHTSGLLANHNPLAHELLNASEQAGDRAWRLPLFDEYQEQLESPFADMANIGGRPAGTITAAAFLSRFTKK
;
A
#
# COMPACT_ATOMS: atom_id res chain seq x y z
N ASN A 1 -7.17 2.54 -12.22
CA ASN A 1 -7.85 3.83 -12.38
C ASN A 1 -7.82 4.68 -11.12
N SER A 2 -7.97 4.08 -9.89
CA SER A 2 -7.79 4.83 -8.64
C SER A 2 -6.37 5.32 -8.44
N TYR A 3 -5.37 4.53 -8.82
CA TYR A 3 -3.97 4.92 -8.86
C TYR A 3 -3.76 6.20 -9.69
N LEU A 4 -4.28 6.23 -10.93
CA LEU A 4 -4.15 7.40 -11.78
C LEU A 4 -4.97 8.60 -11.27
N ALA A 5 -6.07 8.38 -10.54
CA ALA A 5 -6.86 9.45 -9.94
C ALA A 5 -6.06 10.21 -8.87
N VAL A 6 -5.26 9.51 -8.05
CA VAL A 6 -4.38 10.14 -7.06
C VAL A 6 -3.39 11.10 -7.71
N ALA A 7 -2.83 10.73 -8.85
CA ALA A 7 -1.82 11.54 -9.56
C ALA A 7 -2.38 12.77 -10.29
N ARG A 8 -3.70 12.90 -10.46
CA ARG A 8 -4.33 13.96 -11.29
C ARG A 8 -4.00 15.39 -10.87
N GLY A 9 -3.66 15.61 -9.61
CA GLY A 9 -3.33 16.94 -9.10
C GLY A 9 -1.89 17.36 -9.39
N SER A 10 -1.04 16.46 -9.88
CA SER A 10 0.36 16.72 -10.21
C SER A 10 0.56 16.85 -11.71
N ASP A 11 1.55 17.65 -12.11
CA ASP A 11 2.06 17.70 -13.49
C ASP A 11 3.03 16.54 -13.79
N ASN A 12 3.49 15.83 -12.75
CA ASN A 12 4.33 14.65 -12.89
C ASN A 12 3.46 13.40 -13.18
N GLU A 13 3.85 12.63 -14.18
CA GLU A 13 3.14 11.40 -14.54
C GLU A 13 3.32 10.32 -13.48
N ALA A 14 2.24 9.58 -13.19
CA ALA A 14 2.31 8.36 -12.39
C ALA A 14 3.09 7.28 -13.13
N MET A 15 4.03 6.62 -12.44
CA MET A 15 4.88 5.59 -13.04
C MET A 15 4.96 4.36 -12.12
N MET A 16 4.53 3.22 -12.63
CA MET A 16 4.71 1.94 -11.96
C MET A 16 5.92 1.21 -12.56
N ALA A 17 6.98 1.04 -11.76
CA ALA A 17 8.14 0.27 -12.18
C ALA A 17 8.02 -1.19 -11.70
N ILE A 18 8.31 -2.13 -12.60
CA ILE A 18 8.30 -3.57 -12.35
C ILE A 18 9.72 -4.09 -12.47
N ILE A 19 10.20 -4.80 -11.46
CA ILE A 19 11.52 -5.42 -11.40
C ILE A 19 11.32 -6.91 -11.24
N GLU A 20 11.81 -7.70 -12.18
CA GLU A 20 11.74 -9.17 -12.12
C GLU A 20 13.10 -9.78 -11.79
N TYR A 21 13.13 -10.63 -10.76
CA TYR A 21 14.27 -11.48 -10.42
C TYR A 21 13.88 -12.94 -10.57
N LYS A 22 14.63 -13.68 -11.41
CA LYS A 22 14.39 -15.08 -11.75
C LYS A 22 15.54 -15.94 -11.25
N GLY A 23 15.43 -16.44 -10.04
CA GLY A 23 16.43 -17.31 -9.40
C GLY A 23 16.03 -18.78 -9.32
N ASN A 24 14.78 -19.16 -9.68
CA ASN A 24 14.26 -20.52 -9.49
C ASN A 24 13.32 -20.98 -10.61
N GLY A 25 13.82 -21.01 -11.84
CA GLY A 25 13.09 -21.60 -12.99
C GLY A 25 11.63 -21.16 -13.07
N ASP A 26 10.71 -22.17 -13.15
CA ASP A 26 9.28 -21.96 -13.30
C ASP A 26 8.50 -21.86 -11.98
N ALA A 27 9.17 -21.74 -10.83
CA ALA A 27 8.51 -21.56 -9.54
C ALA A 27 7.68 -20.27 -9.54
N LYS A 28 6.53 -20.30 -8.85
CA LYS A 28 5.70 -19.10 -8.70
C LYS A 28 6.48 -18.00 -7.96
N PRO A 29 6.34 -16.73 -8.36
CA PRO A 29 7.05 -15.65 -7.72
C PRO A 29 6.42 -15.24 -6.39
N VAL A 30 7.24 -14.75 -5.48
CA VAL A 30 6.83 -13.83 -4.41
C VAL A 30 6.74 -12.43 -5.01
N VAL A 31 5.67 -11.71 -4.72
CA VAL A 31 5.51 -10.33 -5.19
C VAL A 31 5.62 -9.36 -4.02
N LEU A 32 6.47 -8.36 -4.18
CA LEU A 32 6.65 -7.25 -3.24
C LEU A 32 6.09 -5.99 -3.86
N VAL A 33 5.11 -5.36 -3.22
CA VAL A 33 4.51 -4.11 -3.69
C VAL A 33 4.91 -2.99 -2.73
N GLY A 34 5.49 -1.92 -3.25
CA GLY A 34 5.92 -0.77 -2.45
C GLY A 34 5.12 0.49 -2.76
N LYS A 35 4.54 1.12 -1.72
CA LYS A 35 3.99 2.48 -1.84
C LYS A 35 5.11 3.44 -2.23
N GLY A 36 4.90 4.19 -3.30
CA GLY A 36 5.90 5.06 -3.90
C GLY A 36 5.42 6.50 -4.10
N LEU A 37 4.72 7.09 -3.12
CA LEU A 37 4.33 8.49 -3.17
C LEU A 37 5.60 9.35 -3.05
N THR A 38 6.03 9.95 -4.16
CA THR A 38 7.23 10.78 -4.21
C THR A 38 7.08 12.08 -3.41
N PHE A 39 5.84 12.55 -3.31
CA PHE A 39 5.41 13.55 -2.35
C PHE A 39 3.92 13.41 -2.07
N ASP A 40 3.52 13.55 -0.81
CA ASP A 40 2.12 13.53 -0.38
C ASP A 40 1.74 14.81 0.36
N SER A 41 1.07 15.72 -0.33
CA SER A 41 0.51 16.93 0.28
C SER A 41 -0.84 16.69 0.98
N GLY A 42 -1.43 15.50 0.82
CA GLY A 42 -2.83 15.20 1.16
C GLY A 42 -3.81 15.51 0.03
N GLY A 43 -3.38 16.14 -1.04
CA GLY A 43 -4.25 16.59 -2.13
C GLY A 43 -5.18 17.73 -1.70
N ILE A 44 -6.46 17.66 -2.09
CA ILE A 44 -7.48 18.65 -1.67
C ILE A 44 -7.72 18.61 -0.16
N SER A 45 -7.67 17.44 0.47
CA SER A 45 -7.64 17.28 1.93
C SER A 45 -6.23 17.55 2.47
N ILE A 46 -5.76 18.78 2.30
CA ILE A 46 -4.37 19.16 2.50
C ILE A 46 -3.90 18.92 3.94
N LYS A 47 -2.69 18.39 4.08
CA LYS A 47 -2.03 18.19 5.38
C LYS A 47 -1.70 19.53 6.04
N PRO A 48 -1.57 19.56 7.39
CA PRO A 48 -0.95 20.70 8.09
C PRO A 48 0.45 20.97 7.51
N ALA A 49 0.86 22.25 7.51
CA ALA A 49 2.20 22.65 7.02
C ALA A 49 3.35 22.07 7.88
N ASP A 50 3.09 21.89 9.17
CA ASP A 50 4.06 21.33 10.12
C ASP A 50 4.33 19.84 9.79
N GLY A 51 5.59 19.54 9.48
CA GLY A 51 6.03 18.20 9.10
C GLY A 51 5.68 17.78 7.66
N MET A 52 5.08 18.65 6.83
CA MET A 52 4.75 18.29 5.45
C MET A 52 5.99 18.01 4.60
N ASP A 53 7.14 18.63 4.89
CA ASP A 53 8.42 18.38 4.21
C ASP A 53 8.93 16.95 4.39
N GLU A 54 8.49 16.23 5.43
CA GLU A 54 8.78 14.82 5.64
C GLU A 54 8.04 13.90 4.65
N MET A 55 7.00 14.41 3.98
CA MET A 55 6.22 13.63 2.99
C MET A 55 6.99 13.30 1.70
N LYS A 56 8.21 13.78 1.54
CA LYS A 56 9.20 13.27 0.57
C LYS A 56 9.64 11.82 0.87
N TYR A 57 9.39 11.33 2.08
CA TYR A 57 9.67 9.94 2.50
C TYR A 57 8.48 8.99 2.32
N ASP A 58 7.35 9.46 1.79
CA ASP A 58 6.15 8.64 1.60
C ASP A 58 6.28 7.59 0.48
N MET A 59 7.47 7.48 -0.05
CA MET A 59 7.96 6.44 -0.96
C MET A 59 8.81 5.37 -0.27
N GLY A 60 8.85 5.34 1.05
CA GLY A 60 9.66 4.40 1.84
C GLY A 60 9.35 2.94 1.54
N GLY A 61 8.07 2.60 1.25
CA GLY A 61 7.68 1.27 0.81
C GLY A 61 8.35 0.85 -0.50
N ALA A 62 8.30 1.70 -1.51
CA ALA A 62 8.96 1.45 -2.80
C ALA A 62 10.50 1.38 -2.65
N ALA A 63 11.08 2.24 -1.80
CA ALA A 63 12.51 2.19 -1.52
C ALA A 63 12.93 0.86 -0.86
N SER A 64 12.12 0.34 0.08
CA SER A 64 12.35 -0.96 0.73
C SER A 64 12.28 -2.10 -0.29
N VAL A 65 11.30 -2.09 -1.19
CA VAL A 65 11.19 -3.08 -2.27
C VAL A 65 12.40 -3.02 -3.19
N LEU A 66 12.81 -1.81 -3.62
CA LEU A 66 13.99 -1.64 -4.49
C LEU A 66 15.26 -2.16 -3.81
N GLY A 67 15.49 -1.83 -2.54
CA GLY A 67 16.62 -2.31 -1.76
C GLY A 67 16.65 -3.83 -1.64
N THR A 68 15.48 -4.44 -1.40
CA THR A 68 15.31 -5.90 -1.33
C THR A 68 15.63 -6.55 -2.68
N MET A 69 15.10 -6.03 -3.80
CA MET A 69 15.39 -6.55 -5.14
C MET A 69 16.88 -6.47 -5.49
N HIS A 70 17.55 -5.39 -5.09
CA HIS A 70 19.01 -5.24 -5.25
C HIS A 70 19.78 -6.29 -4.43
N ALA A 71 19.40 -6.50 -3.17
CA ALA A 71 20.02 -7.50 -2.30
C ALA A 71 19.82 -8.93 -2.85
N LEU A 72 18.62 -9.27 -3.32
CA LEU A 72 18.31 -10.57 -3.95
C LEU A 72 19.24 -10.85 -5.15
N ALA A 73 19.42 -9.84 -6.02
CA ALA A 73 20.28 -9.96 -7.19
C ALA A 73 21.76 -10.19 -6.81
N GLN A 74 22.24 -9.52 -5.75
CA GLN A 74 23.61 -9.70 -5.27
C GLN A 74 23.82 -11.05 -4.56
N LEU A 75 22.87 -11.50 -3.76
CA LEU A 75 22.93 -12.75 -3.01
C LEU A 75 22.64 -13.98 -3.88
N GLN A 76 22.11 -13.78 -5.08
CA GLN A 76 21.75 -14.87 -6.02
C GLN A 76 20.87 -15.95 -5.37
N LEU A 77 19.86 -15.53 -4.60
CA LEU A 77 18.97 -16.46 -3.91
C LEU A 77 18.14 -17.30 -4.90
N PRO A 78 17.89 -18.59 -4.64
CA PRO A 78 17.16 -19.49 -5.53
C PRO A 78 15.64 -19.32 -5.39
N ILE A 79 15.13 -18.12 -5.63
CA ILE A 79 13.71 -17.76 -5.58
C ILE A 79 13.35 -16.84 -6.77
N ASN A 80 12.07 -16.82 -7.15
CA ASN A 80 11.54 -15.85 -8.09
C ASN A 80 10.84 -14.73 -7.33
N VAL A 81 11.19 -13.48 -7.62
CA VAL A 81 10.59 -12.32 -6.96
C VAL A 81 10.26 -11.25 -7.99
N ILE A 82 9.10 -10.63 -7.83
CA ILE A 82 8.69 -9.45 -8.60
C ILE A 82 8.54 -8.28 -7.64
N GLY A 83 9.32 -7.22 -7.83
CA GLY A 83 9.19 -5.97 -7.12
C GLY A 83 8.36 -4.98 -7.92
N VAL A 84 7.38 -4.37 -7.28
CA VAL A 84 6.50 -3.34 -7.86
C VAL A 84 6.67 -2.04 -7.09
N LEU A 85 7.08 -0.98 -7.78
CA LEU A 85 7.23 0.35 -7.22
C LEU A 85 6.10 1.22 -7.76
N ALA A 86 5.08 1.48 -6.92
CA ALA A 86 3.90 2.23 -7.33
C ALA A 86 4.11 3.74 -7.12
N GLY A 87 4.76 4.41 -8.08
CA GLY A 87 5.23 5.79 -7.99
C GLY A 87 4.21 6.80 -8.51
N CYS A 88 3.81 7.76 -7.67
CA CYS A 88 3.06 8.95 -8.07
C CYS A 88 3.19 10.05 -7.02
N GLU A 89 2.55 11.18 -7.27
CA GLU A 89 2.56 12.34 -6.39
C GLU A 89 1.12 12.77 -6.09
N ASN A 90 0.79 13.00 -4.82
CA ASN A 90 -0.54 13.47 -4.40
C ASN A 90 -0.51 14.96 -4.12
N MET A 91 -1.03 15.75 -5.07
CA MET A 91 -1.00 17.21 -5.04
C MET A 91 -2.41 17.81 -5.17
N PRO A 92 -2.67 18.99 -4.58
CA PRO A 92 -3.84 19.78 -4.91
C PRO A 92 -3.69 20.36 -6.31
N GLY A 93 -4.79 20.52 -7.03
CA GLY A 93 -4.77 21.09 -8.36
C GLY A 93 -6.17 21.18 -8.97
N GLY A 94 -6.28 21.89 -10.08
CA GLY A 94 -7.58 22.07 -10.77
C GLY A 94 -8.18 20.75 -11.28
N ASN A 95 -7.34 19.77 -11.57
CA ASN A 95 -7.73 18.43 -12.03
C ASN A 95 -7.67 17.36 -10.94
N ALA A 96 -7.28 17.72 -9.69
CA ALA A 96 -7.17 16.77 -8.60
C ALA A 96 -8.51 16.11 -8.29
N TYR A 97 -8.45 14.83 -7.86
CA TYR A 97 -9.63 14.16 -7.32
C TYR A 97 -10.04 14.78 -5.98
N ARG A 98 -11.30 14.65 -5.60
CA ARG A 98 -11.89 15.39 -4.50
C ARG A 98 -12.64 14.47 -3.54
N PRO A 99 -12.82 14.88 -2.28
CA PRO A 99 -13.82 14.27 -1.42
C PRO A 99 -15.21 14.32 -2.08
N GLY A 100 -15.92 13.19 -2.07
CA GLY A 100 -17.17 12.98 -2.76
C GLY A 100 -17.06 12.35 -4.16
N ASP A 101 -15.88 12.29 -4.75
CA ASP A 101 -15.67 11.57 -6.01
C ASP A 101 -15.81 10.05 -5.79
N ILE A 102 -16.36 9.35 -6.78
CA ILE A 102 -16.43 7.89 -6.82
C ILE A 102 -15.43 7.40 -7.87
N LEU A 103 -14.50 6.59 -7.44
CA LEU A 103 -13.47 6.00 -8.30
C LEU A 103 -13.82 4.55 -8.63
N THR A 104 -13.67 4.15 -9.89
CA THR A 104 -13.69 2.74 -10.27
C THR A 104 -12.26 2.23 -10.27
N THR A 105 -11.95 1.26 -9.42
CA THR A 105 -10.63 0.64 -9.31
C THR A 105 -10.34 -0.29 -10.48
N MET A 106 -9.11 -0.80 -10.56
CA MET A 106 -8.71 -1.79 -11.56
C MET A 106 -9.49 -3.11 -11.43
N SER A 107 -9.90 -3.48 -10.21
CA SER A 107 -10.71 -4.68 -9.98
C SER A 107 -12.18 -4.53 -10.40
N GLY A 108 -12.62 -3.30 -10.73
CA GLY A 108 -14.00 -2.97 -11.01
C GLY A 108 -14.81 -2.52 -9.80
N GLN A 109 -14.32 -2.70 -8.59
CA GLN A 109 -14.96 -2.19 -7.37
C GLN A 109 -14.94 -0.66 -7.35
N THR A 110 -16.00 -0.05 -6.84
CA THR A 110 -16.13 1.39 -6.70
C THR A 110 -15.74 1.84 -5.29
N VAL A 111 -15.10 3.01 -5.20
CA VAL A 111 -14.64 3.59 -3.94
C VAL A 111 -15.09 5.04 -3.85
N GLU A 112 -15.84 5.37 -2.81
CA GLU A 112 -16.13 6.75 -2.44
C GLU A 112 -14.93 7.36 -1.74
N VAL A 113 -14.41 8.46 -2.28
CA VAL A 113 -13.34 9.22 -1.67
C VAL A 113 -13.93 10.16 -0.61
N LEU A 114 -13.67 9.91 0.65
CA LEU A 114 -14.05 10.79 1.75
C LEU A 114 -12.90 11.69 2.20
N ASN A 115 -11.66 11.26 1.94
CA ASN A 115 -10.44 11.99 2.29
C ASN A 115 -9.36 11.70 1.25
N THR A 116 -8.85 12.72 0.59
CA THR A 116 -7.78 12.58 -0.42
C THR A 116 -6.40 12.35 0.19
N ASP A 117 -6.24 12.54 1.50
CA ASP A 117 -5.03 12.18 2.28
C ASP A 117 -4.98 10.68 2.66
N ALA A 118 -5.95 9.91 2.23
CA ALA A 118 -5.95 8.44 2.29
C ALA A 118 -5.73 7.87 0.87
N GLU A 119 -4.74 8.37 0.18
CA GLU A 119 -4.35 8.13 -1.21
C GLU A 119 -3.56 6.82 -1.39
N GLY A 120 -2.70 6.48 -0.41
CA GLY A 120 -1.80 5.33 -0.52
C GLY A 120 -2.55 4.03 -0.76
N ARG A 121 -3.66 3.82 -0.07
CA ARG A 121 -4.51 2.63 -0.30
C ARG A 121 -5.22 2.65 -1.66
N LEU A 122 -5.48 3.81 -2.24
CA LEU A 122 -6.05 3.95 -3.59
C LEU A 122 -5.01 3.64 -4.67
N VAL A 123 -3.75 3.92 -4.42
CA VAL A 123 -2.62 3.51 -5.26
C VAL A 123 -2.39 2.00 -5.15
N LEU A 124 -2.32 1.49 -3.91
CA LEU A 124 -2.01 0.09 -3.64
C LEU A 124 -3.12 -0.86 -4.12
N CYS A 125 -4.40 -0.50 -4.03
CA CYS A 125 -5.48 -1.39 -4.47
C CYS A 125 -5.39 -1.72 -5.97
N ASP A 126 -5.02 -0.77 -6.81
CA ASP A 126 -4.79 -1.01 -8.23
C ASP A 126 -3.48 -1.79 -8.47
N ALA A 127 -2.42 -1.49 -7.71
CA ALA A 127 -1.16 -2.24 -7.78
C ALA A 127 -1.34 -3.71 -7.37
N LEU A 128 -2.07 -3.98 -6.27
CA LEU A 128 -2.39 -5.33 -5.79
C LEU A 128 -3.25 -6.09 -6.82
N THR A 129 -4.23 -5.43 -7.43
CA THR A 129 -5.01 -6.03 -8.52
C THR A 129 -4.14 -6.31 -9.75
N TYR A 130 -3.21 -5.42 -10.06
CA TYR A 130 -2.32 -5.57 -11.21
C TYR A 130 -1.43 -6.81 -11.10
N VAL A 131 -0.92 -7.11 -9.91
CA VAL A 131 0.03 -8.22 -9.72
C VAL A 131 -0.58 -9.61 -9.76
N ASP A 132 -1.90 -9.74 -9.71
CA ASP A 132 -2.61 -11.02 -9.92
C ASP A 132 -2.23 -11.70 -11.25
N ARG A 133 -1.83 -10.92 -12.26
CA ARG A 133 -1.40 -11.44 -13.59
C ARG A 133 -0.17 -12.33 -13.55
N TYR A 134 0.63 -12.21 -12.49
CA TYR A 134 1.84 -13.01 -12.31
C TYR A 134 1.58 -14.35 -11.62
N ASP A 135 0.33 -14.64 -11.23
CA ASP A 135 -0.07 -15.82 -10.44
C ASP A 135 0.87 -16.08 -9.25
N PRO A 136 1.07 -15.10 -8.36
CA PRO A 136 2.06 -15.17 -7.30
C PRO A 136 1.76 -16.27 -6.28
N GLU A 137 2.81 -16.81 -5.65
CA GLU A 137 2.70 -17.66 -4.45
C GLU A 137 2.21 -16.83 -3.25
N THR A 138 2.76 -15.63 -3.11
CA THR A 138 2.50 -14.70 -2.01
C THR A 138 2.67 -13.27 -2.49
N VAL A 139 1.85 -12.37 -1.94
CA VAL A 139 1.98 -10.92 -2.14
C VAL A 139 2.20 -10.25 -0.79
N ILE A 140 3.24 -9.41 -0.71
CA ILE A 140 3.54 -8.58 0.47
C ILE A 140 3.59 -7.13 0.01
N ASP A 141 2.79 -6.26 0.61
CA ASP A 141 2.89 -4.83 0.39
C ASP A 141 3.59 -4.12 1.55
N VAL A 142 4.38 -3.11 1.23
CA VAL A 142 5.14 -2.30 2.18
C VAL A 142 4.78 -0.83 1.95
N ALA A 143 4.32 -0.15 3.00
CA ALA A 143 3.82 1.20 2.85
C ALA A 143 3.97 2.03 4.12
N THR A 144 4.35 3.28 3.95
CA THR A 144 4.19 4.38 4.92
C THR A 144 2.73 4.83 4.87
N LEU A 145 1.80 4.02 5.43
CA LEU A 145 0.39 4.09 5.06
C LEU A 145 -0.46 4.93 6.00
N THR A 146 -0.21 4.84 7.32
CA THR A 146 -1.09 5.47 8.31
C THR A 146 -0.33 6.00 9.53
N GLY A 147 -0.60 7.25 9.90
CA GLY A 147 -0.13 7.80 11.18
C GLY A 147 -0.72 7.06 12.39
N ALA A 148 -1.86 6.39 12.24
CA ALA A 148 -2.46 5.57 13.29
C ALA A 148 -1.54 4.41 13.72
N CYS A 149 -0.68 3.90 12.86
CA CYS A 149 0.32 2.90 13.19
C CYS A 149 1.34 3.43 14.21
N ILE A 150 1.81 4.66 14.01
CA ILE A 150 2.73 5.33 14.93
C ILE A 150 2.07 5.56 16.29
N ILE A 151 0.80 5.93 16.31
CA ILE A 151 0.04 6.10 17.56
C ILE A 151 -0.08 4.77 18.33
N ALA A 152 -0.27 3.67 17.61
CA ALA A 152 -0.43 2.35 18.23
C ALA A 152 0.90 1.71 18.66
N LEU A 153 1.96 1.81 17.86
CA LEU A 153 3.20 1.04 17.99
C LEU A 153 4.46 1.90 18.21
N GLY A 154 4.34 3.24 18.13
CA GLY A 154 5.48 4.14 18.20
C GLY A 154 6.36 4.10 16.95
N HIS A 155 7.65 4.41 17.11
CA HIS A 155 8.60 4.59 16.01
C HIS A 155 9.59 3.43 15.82
N HIS A 156 9.41 2.32 16.55
CA HIS A 156 10.40 1.24 16.58
C HIS A 156 9.87 -0.11 16.07
N THR A 157 8.61 -0.14 15.63
CA THR A 157 7.95 -1.40 15.30
C THR A 157 6.98 -1.20 14.14
N SER A 158 7.11 -2.00 13.09
CA SER A 158 6.21 -2.00 11.95
C SER A 158 4.90 -2.70 12.30
N GLY A 159 3.77 -2.21 11.78
CA GLY A 159 2.49 -2.90 11.86
C GLY A 159 2.39 -3.98 10.79
N LEU A 160 2.15 -5.22 11.20
CA LEU A 160 1.90 -6.35 10.31
C LEU A 160 0.41 -6.71 10.33
N LEU A 161 -0.23 -6.77 9.19
CA LEU A 161 -1.59 -7.27 9.00
C LEU A 161 -1.57 -8.32 7.89
N ALA A 162 -2.32 -9.39 8.04
CA ALA A 162 -2.30 -10.49 7.07
C ALA A 162 -3.63 -11.25 7.06
N ASN A 163 -4.04 -11.69 5.90
CA ASN A 163 -5.15 -12.61 5.66
C ASN A 163 -4.73 -14.08 5.68
N HIS A 164 -3.43 -14.38 5.87
CA HIS A 164 -2.87 -15.73 5.92
C HIS A 164 -1.99 -15.93 7.17
N ASN A 165 -2.47 -16.70 8.14
CA ASN A 165 -1.80 -16.86 9.43
C ASN A 165 -0.39 -17.47 9.37
N PRO A 166 -0.13 -18.54 8.58
CA PRO A 166 1.23 -19.08 8.46
C PRO A 166 2.24 -18.05 7.99
N LEU A 167 1.92 -17.29 6.91
CA LEU A 167 2.79 -16.23 6.41
C LEU A 167 3.04 -15.14 7.46
N ALA A 168 1.99 -14.75 8.21
CA ALA A 168 2.16 -13.77 9.28
C ALA A 168 3.18 -14.23 10.34
N HIS A 169 3.14 -15.51 10.73
CA HIS A 169 4.09 -16.07 11.70
C HIS A 169 5.51 -16.14 11.12
N GLU A 170 5.66 -16.51 9.85
CA GLU A 170 6.97 -16.52 9.18
C GLU A 170 7.58 -15.12 9.13
N LEU A 171 6.79 -14.10 8.76
CA LEU A 171 7.22 -12.71 8.73
C LEU A 171 7.61 -12.18 10.12
N LEU A 172 6.84 -12.51 11.18
CA LEU A 172 7.21 -12.14 12.55
C LEU A 172 8.53 -12.79 12.98
N ASN A 173 8.71 -14.07 12.71
CA ASN A 173 9.96 -14.77 13.02
C ASN A 173 11.15 -14.16 12.26
N ALA A 174 10.95 -13.84 10.96
CA ALA A 174 11.98 -13.19 10.16
C ALA A 174 12.32 -11.78 10.70
N SER A 175 11.31 -11.03 11.14
CA SER A 175 11.50 -9.70 11.70
C SER A 175 12.34 -9.70 12.99
N GLU A 176 12.15 -10.71 13.85
CA GLU A 176 12.97 -10.89 15.06
C GLU A 176 14.42 -11.25 14.72
N GLN A 177 14.62 -12.16 13.76
CA GLN A 177 15.95 -12.59 13.33
C GLN A 177 16.73 -11.44 12.66
N ALA A 178 16.05 -10.61 11.87
CA ALA A 178 16.66 -9.47 11.18
C ALA A 178 16.85 -8.25 12.08
N GLY A 179 16.19 -8.21 13.25
CA GLY A 179 16.15 -7.01 14.09
C GLY A 179 15.26 -5.88 13.55
N ASP A 180 14.51 -6.15 12.48
CA ASP A 180 13.50 -5.26 11.90
C ASP A 180 12.12 -5.62 12.46
N ARG A 181 11.83 -5.08 13.63
CA ARG A 181 10.71 -5.49 14.46
C ARG A 181 9.35 -5.23 13.82
N ALA A 182 8.47 -6.24 13.87
CA ALA A 182 7.07 -6.11 13.49
C ALA A 182 6.15 -6.59 14.62
N TRP A 183 4.93 -6.05 14.64
CA TRP A 183 3.88 -6.48 15.57
C TRP A 183 2.58 -6.68 14.81
N ARG A 184 1.94 -7.83 15.02
CA ARG A 184 0.71 -8.16 14.32
C ARG A 184 -0.48 -7.43 14.91
N LEU A 185 -1.21 -6.72 14.07
CA LEU A 185 -2.52 -6.13 14.36
C LEU A 185 -3.64 -7.03 13.81
N PRO A 186 -4.85 -7.01 14.41
CA PRO A 186 -5.96 -7.84 13.96
C PRO A 186 -6.47 -7.40 12.58
N LEU A 187 -7.03 -8.35 11.84
CA LEU A 187 -7.74 -8.10 10.58
C LEU A 187 -9.01 -8.98 10.58
N PHE A 188 -10.04 -8.54 11.34
CA PHE A 188 -11.32 -9.24 11.45
C PHE A 188 -12.33 -8.66 10.46
N ASP A 189 -13.30 -9.46 10.05
CA ASP A 189 -14.32 -9.07 9.07
C ASP A 189 -15.19 -7.90 9.55
N GLU A 190 -15.39 -7.75 10.85
CA GLU A 190 -16.16 -6.66 11.45
C GLU A 190 -15.61 -5.27 11.14
N TYR A 191 -14.30 -5.14 10.84
CA TYR A 191 -13.72 -3.86 10.42
C TYR A 191 -14.19 -3.41 9.03
N GLN A 192 -14.77 -4.30 8.24
CA GLN A 192 -15.36 -3.96 6.94
C GLN A 192 -16.57 -3.04 7.06
N GLU A 193 -17.34 -3.13 8.17
CA GLU A 193 -18.49 -2.28 8.44
C GLU A 193 -18.12 -0.79 8.48
N GLN A 194 -16.89 -0.48 8.94
CA GLN A 194 -16.39 0.91 8.99
C GLN A 194 -16.11 1.50 7.59
N LEU A 195 -16.05 0.66 6.56
CA LEU A 195 -15.77 1.08 5.18
C LEU A 195 -17.05 1.16 4.33
N GLU A 196 -18.22 0.97 4.90
CA GLU A 196 -19.49 1.08 4.17
C GLU A 196 -19.68 2.47 3.57
N SER A 197 -20.21 2.52 2.36
CA SER A 197 -20.60 3.73 1.64
C SER A 197 -22.00 3.59 1.10
N PRO A 198 -22.84 4.62 1.18
CA PRO A 198 -24.15 4.62 0.54
C PRO A 198 -24.09 4.85 -0.97
N PHE A 199 -22.91 5.20 -1.53
CA PHE A 199 -22.76 5.62 -2.94
C PHE A 199 -21.82 4.72 -3.75
N ALA A 200 -21.04 3.87 -3.09
CA ALA A 200 -20.06 3.00 -3.73
C ALA A 200 -19.99 1.66 -2.98
N ASP A 201 -19.19 0.71 -3.50
CA ASP A 201 -18.97 -0.58 -2.82
C ASP A 201 -18.26 -0.40 -1.48
N MET A 202 -17.48 0.68 -1.31
CA MET A 202 -16.82 1.05 -0.07
C MET A 202 -16.36 2.51 -0.07
N ALA A 203 -16.05 3.04 1.13
CA ALA A 203 -15.35 4.31 1.30
C ALA A 203 -13.83 4.07 1.41
N ASN A 204 -13.03 5.10 1.10
CA ASN A 204 -11.57 5.00 1.23
C ASN A 204 -11.07 5.15 2.68
N ILE A 205 -11.90 5.58 3.61
CA ILE A 205 -11.57 5.66 5.05
C ILE A 205 -12.68 5.07 5.91
N GLY A 206 -12.31 4.48 7.05
CA GLY A 206 -13.23 3.92 8.06
C GLY A 206 -13.40 4.80 9.31
N GLY A 207 -13.04 6.09 9.22
CA GLY A 207 -13.01 6.98 10.37
C GLY A 207 -11.74 6.86 11.21
N ARG A 208 -11.72 7.56 12.37
CA ARG A 208 -10.53 7.66 13.23
C ARG A 208 -10.18 6.36 13.98
N PRO A 209 -11.16 5.59 14.56
CA PRO A 209 -10.84 4.36 15.27
C PRO A 209 -10.23 3.31 14.34
N ALA A 210 -9.22 2.59 14.83
CA ALA A 210 -8.57 1.48 14.13
C ALA A 210 -8.01 1.84 12.73
N GLY A 211 -7.53 3.06 12.51
CA GLY A 211 -7.18 3.57 11.18
C GLY A 211 -6.18 2.71 10.39
N THR A 212 -5.21 2.08 11.06
CA THR A 212 -4.28 1.14 10.41
C THR A 212 -5.00 -0.14 9.98
N ILE A 213 -5.91 -0.64 10.83
CA ILE A 213 -6.65 -1.88 10.57
C ILE A 213 -7.67 -1.68 9.45
N THR A 214 -8.39 -0.56 9.45
CA THR A 214 -9.35 -0.25 8.37
C THR A 214 -8.65 0.00 7.03
N ALA A 215 -7.42 0.52 7.04
CA ALA A 215 -6.60 0.60 5.83
C ALA A 215 -6.27 -0.77 5.26
N ALA A 216 -5.86 -1.72 6.11
CA ALA A 216 -5.61 -3.10 5.70
C ALA A 216 -6.91 -3.83 5.31
N ALA A 217 -8.02 -3.59 6.02
CA ALA A 217 -9.35 -4.13 5.67
C ALA A 217 -9.79 -3.65 4.28
N PHE A 218 -9.50 -2.39 3.92
CA PHE A 218 -9.70 -1.88 2.57
C PHE A 218 -8.85 -2.66 1.56
N LEU A 219 -7.54 -2.79 1.79
CA LEU A 219 -6.61 -3.47 0.87
C LEU A 219 -6.93 -4.96 0.73
N SER A 220 -7.43 -5.63 1.77
CA SER A 220 -7.78 -7.06 1.74
C SER A 220 -8.83 -7.39 0.68
N ARG A 221 -9.67 -6.44 0.27
CA ARG A 221 -10.65 -6.60 -0.82
C ARG A 221 -10.01 -6.72 -2.22
N PHE A 222 -8.72 -6.40 -2.35
CA PHE A 222 -7.97 -6.38 -3.60
C PHE A 222 -6.86 -7.44 -3.65
N THR A 223 -6.80 -8.30 -2.64
CA THR A 223 -5.83 -9.40 -2.54
C THR A 223 -6.54 -10.74 -2.72
N LYS A 224 -5.94 -11.64 -3.50
CA LYS A 224 -6.42 -13.01 -3.67
C LYS A 224 -5.53 -14.04 -3.00
N LYS A 225 -4.28 -13.63 -2.73
CA LYS A 225 -3.24 -14.48 -2.15
C LYS A 225 -2.37 -13.70 -1.16
#